data_8047125476c311b36bee6e5cc679ace2
#
_entry.id   8047125476c311b36bee6e5cc679ace2
#
_cell.length_a   1.000
_cell.length_b   1.000
_cell.length_c   1.000
_cell.angle_alpha   90.00
_cell.angle_beta   90.00
_cell.angle_gamma   90.00
#
_symmetry.space_group_name_H-M   'P 1'
#
loop_
_entity.id
_entity.type
_entity.pdbx_description
1 polymer ?
#
loop_
_entity_poly.entity_id
_entity_poly.type
_entity_poly.pdbx_seq_one_letter_code
_entity_poly.pdbx_strand_id
1 'polypeptide(L)'
;MNPAVTLGAADWLTLFTHFLSLSLLAVGGAITTAPDMHRYLVGSQHWLSDAQFNASIAIAQAAPGPNVLFVALIGWHVGLNAGGGAAAGWHAQALALAGAAVAMLGILLPSGLLTYSATRWAQRRRELRAVRAFKTGLAPIVIALLMATGWLLTAAHDQPARDWPLWLLTAATTVLVWRTRLHLLWLIGAGAVAGMLGWV
;
A
#
# COMPACT_ATOMS: atom_id res chain seq x y z
N MET A 1 -7.54 -19.24 -19.70
CA MET A 1 -8.85 -19.03 -19.06
C MET A 1 -8.75 -19.68 -17.69
N ASN A 2 -8.78 -18.90 -16.61
CA ASN A 2 -8.90 -19.51 -15.28
C ASN A 2 -10.26 -20.19 -15.16
N PRO A 3 -10.36 -21.41 -14.57
CA PRO A 3 -11.64 -22.01 -14.26
C PRO A 3 -12.45 -21.02 -13.42
N ALA A 4 -13.75 -20.92 -13.70
CA ALA A 4 -14.63 -20.06 -12.91
C ALA A 4 -14.55 -20.50 -11.44
N VAL A 5 -13.95 -19.67 -10.62
CA VAL A 5 -13.86 -19.89 -9.18
C VAL A 5 -15.21 -19.50 -8.59
N THR A 6 -15.93 -20.45 -8.01
CA THR A 6 -17.18 -20.14 -7.29
C THR A 6 -16.86 -20.00 -5.81
N LEU A 7 -16.97 -18.79 -5.27
CA LEU A 7 -16.76 -18.54 -3.84
C LEU A 7 -18.09 -18.64 -3.07
N GLY A 8 -18.15 -19.55 -2.13
CA GLY A 8 -19.25 -19.64 -1.16
C GLY A 8 -19.06 -18.66 0.00
N ALA A 9 -20.07 -18.56 0.87
CA ALA A 9 -20.00 -17.69 2.06
C ALA A 9 -18.83 -18.06 2.99
N ALA A 10 -18.47 -19.33 3.08
CA ALA A 10 -17.33 -19.80 3.86
C ALA A 10 -15.99 -19.30 3.29
N ASP A 11 -15.86 -19.22 1.97
CA ASP A 11 -14.63 -18.76 1.31
C ASP A 11 -14.42 -17.25 1.53
N TRP A 12 -15.49 -16.46 1.52
CA TRP A 12 -15.42 -15.03 1.87
C TRP A 12 -14.98 -14.80 3.31
N LEU A 13 -15.49 -15.61 4.25
CA LEU A 13 -15.06 -15.57 5.64
C LEU A 13 -13.59 -15.97 5.77
N THR A 14 -13.17 -16.99 5.04
CA THR A 14 -11.79 -17.47 5.03
C THR A 14 -10.84 -16.41 4.45
N LEU A 15 -11.24 -15.75 3.36
CA LEU A 15 -10.52 -14.61 2.81
C LEU A 15 -10.36 -13.50 3.85
N PHE A 16 -11.46 -13.11 4.50
CA PHE A 16 -11.46 -12.07 5.53
C PHE A 16 -10.53 -12.41 6.70
N THR A 17 -10.65 -13.61 7.26
CA THR A 17 -9.83 -14.06 8.41
C THR A 17 -8.35 -14.20 8.04
N HIS A 18 -8.04 -14.58 6.81
CA HIS A 18 -6.67 -14.63 6.33
C HIS A 18 -6.05 -13.21 6.30
N PHE A 19 -6.72 -12.22 5.70
CA PHE A 19 -6.24 -10.85 5.70
C PHE A 19 -6.20 -10.23 7.11
N LEU A 20 -7.12 -10.63 7.98
CA LEU A 20 -7.13 -10.22 9.37
C LEU A 20 -5.87 -10.73 10.12
N SER A 21 -5.47 -11.97 9.90
CA SER A 21 -4.24 -12.53 10.48
C SER A 21 -2.99 -11.84 9.92
N LEU A 22 -2.95 -11.59 8.61
CA LEU A 22 -1.84 -10.89 7.98
C LEU A 22 -1.69 -9.44 8.46
N SER A 23 -2.79 -8.79 8.83
CA SER A 23 -2.76 -7.44 9.39
C SER A 23 -1.89 -7.32 10.63
N LEU A 24 -1.90 -8.34 11.49
CA LEU A 24 -1.07 -8.38 12.71
C LEU A 24 0.39 -8.71 12.41
N LEU A 25 0.66 -9.40 11.30
CA LEU A 25 2.01 -9.75 10.86
C LEU A 25 2.66 -8.67 9.99
N ALA A 26 1.89 -7.71 9.50
CA ALA A 26 2.32 -6.65 8.57
C ALA A 26 3.21 -5.59 9.24
N VAL A 27 4.22 -6.00 10.00
CA VAL A 27 5.21 -5.10 10.60
C VAL A 27 6.14 -4.58 9.50
N GLY A 28 6.04 -3.30 9.20
CA GLY A 28 6.75 -2.69 8.07
C GLY A 28 5.87 -2.41 6.85
N GLY A 29 4.56 -2.67 6.97
CA GLY A 29 3.56 -2.41 5.93
C GLY A 29 3.04 -3.67 5.26
N ALA A 30 1.87 -3.58 4.62
CA ALA A 30 1.19 -4.71 4.02
C ALA A 30 2.03 -5.45 2.96
N ILE A 31 2.97 -4.78 2.31
CA ILE A 31 3.83 -5.38 1.28
C ILE A 31 4.74 -6.48 1.84
N THR A 32 5.10 -6.43 3.12
CA THR A 32 5.93 -7.47 3.75
C THR A 32 5.22 -8.82 3.84
N THR A 33 3.89 -8.83 3.76
CA THR A 33 3.06 -10.03 3.77
C THR A 33 2.71 -10.53 2.36
N ALA A 34 3.19 -9.87 1.30
CA ALA A 34 2.93 -10.26 -0.08
C ALA A 34 3.31 -11.72 -0.40
N PRO A 35 4.45 -12.28 0.07
CA PRO A 35 4.77 -13.68 -0.14
C PRO A 35 3.75 -14.66 0.47
N ASP A 36 3.22 -14.34 1.65
CA ASP A 36 2.19 -15.16 2.30
C ASP A 36 0.85 -15.06 1.57
N MET A 37 0.48 -13.85 1.11
CA MET A 37 -0.71 -13.66 0.26
C MET A 37 -0.61 -14.45 -1.03
N HIS A 38 0.55 -14.42 -1.70
CA HIS A 38 0.78 -15.16 -2.93
C HIS A 38 0.64 -16.66 -2.71
N ARG A 39 1.37 -17.18 -1.72
CA ARG A 39 1.30 -18.61 -1.39
C ARG A 39 -0.13 -19.08 -1.11
N TYR A 40 -0.90 -18.27 -0.41
CA TYR A 40 -2.26 -18.61 -0.04
C TYR A 40 -3.23 -18.47 -1.22
N LEU A 41 -3.28 -17.31 -1.87
CA LEU A 41 -4.30 -16.99 -2.88
C LEU A 41 -4.02 -17.64 -4.24
N VAL A 42 -2.74 -17.77 -4.60
CA VAL A 42 -2.32 -18.37 -5.87
C VAL A 42 -1.98 -19.84 -5.68
N GLY A 43 -1.13 -20.16 -4.67
CA GLY A 43 -0.62 -21.51 -4.49
C GLY A 43 -1.61 -22.49 -3.86
N SER A 44 -2.37 -22.08 -2.85
CA SER A 44 -3.24 -22.98 -2.09
C SER A 44 -4.70 -22.93 -2.54
N GLN A 45 -5.26 -21.73 -2.69
CA GLN A 45 -6.67 -21.54 -3.00
C GLN A 45 -6.94 -21.45 -4.51
N HIS A 46 -5.93 -21.13 -5.30
CA HIS A 46 -6.04 -20.91 -6.74
C HIS A 46 -7.13 -19.87 -7.13
N TRP A 47 -7.39 -18.89 -6.24
CA TRP A 47 -8.36 -17.83 -6.49
C TRP A 47 -7.83 -16.76 -7.42
N LEU A 48 -6.49 -16.69 -7.55
CA LEU A 48 -5.77 -15.76 -8.41
C LEU A 48 -4.74 -16.49 -9.27
N SER A 49 -4.44 -15.91 -10.43
CA SER A 49 -3.25 -16.28 -11.20
C SER A 49 -2.03 -15.44 -10.75
N ASP A 50 -0.81 -15.96 -11.01
CA ASP A 50 0.44 -15.21 -10.82
C ASP A 50 0.43 -13.87 -11.53
N ALA A 51 -0.09 -13.85 -12.76
CA ALA A 51 -0.19 -12.62 -13.56
C ALA A 51 -1.08 -11.56 -12.90
N GLN A 52 -2.25 -11.96 -12.35
CA GLN A 52 -3.14 -11.03 -11.64
C GLN A 52 -2.53 -10.53 -10.35
N PHE A 53 -1.86 -11.39 -9.60
CA PHE A 53 -1.19 -11.02 -8.37
C PHE A 53 -0.07 -10.00 -8.63
N ASN A 54 0.82 -10.30 -9.57
CA ASN A 54 1.93 -9.42 -9.92
C ASN A 54 1.45 -8.09 -10.53
N ALA A 55 0.42 -8.12 -11.39
CA ALA A 55 -0.20 -6.92 -11.92
C ALA A 55 -0.78 -6.02 -10.82
N SER A 56 -1.44 -6.62 -9.79
CA SER A 56 -1.98 -5.87 -8.66
C SER A 56 -0.88 -5.12 -7.89
N ILE A 57 0.26 -5.76 -7.67
CA ILE A 57 1.41 -5.11 -7.02
C ILE A 57 1.97 -4.01 -7.92
N ALA A 58 2.21 -4.29 -9.21
CA ALA A 58 2.79 -3.34 -10.14
C ALA A 58 1.92 -2.07 -10.28
N ILE A 59 0.61 -2.21 -10.43
CA ILE A 59 -0.34 -1.09 -10.52
C ILE A 59 -0.33 -0.27 -9.23
N ALA A 60 -0.35 -0.95 -8.07
CA ALA A 60 -0.34 -0.26 -6.78
C ALA A 60 0.98 0.51 -6.54
N GLN A 61 2.09 -0.01 -7.01
CA GLN A 61 3.39 0.67 -6.90
C GLN A 61 3.52 1.86 -7.85
N ALA A 62 2.88 1.79 -9.02
CA ALA A 62 2.84 2.91 -9.97
C ALA A 62 1.85 4.00 -9.53
N ALA A 63 0.84 3.68 -8.74
CA ALA A 63 -0.17 4.63 -8.29
C ALA A 63 0.35 5.48 -7.12
N PRO A 64 0.19 6.82 -7.14
CA PRO A 64 0.50 7.64 -5.99
C PRO A 64 -0.51 7.36 -4.87
N GLY A 65 -0.03 6.91 -3.71
CA GLY A 65 -0.92 6.65 -2.58
C GLY A 65 -0.38 5.65 -1.57
N PRO A 66 -1.21 5.23 -0.61
CA PRO A 66 -0.80 4.25 0.38
C PRO A 66 -0.55 2.89 -0.26
N ASN A 67 0.56 2.26 0.10
CA ASN A 67 1.04 0.99 -0.45
C ASN A 67 0.08 -0.20 -0.18
N VAL A 68 -1.02 0.02 0.53
CA VAL A 68 -2.06 -0.98 0.77
C VAL A 68 -3.01 -1.18 -0.42
N LEU A 69 -2.92 -0.34 -1.46
CA LEU A 69 -3.78 -0.41 -2.64
C LEU A 69 -3.70 -1.79 -3.34
N PHE A 70 -2.53 -2.44 -3.33
CA PHE A 70 -2.40 -3.77 -3.93
C PHE A 70 -3.32 -4.81 -3.27
N VAL A 71 -3.61 -4.67 -1.98
CA VAL A 71 -4.56 -5.55 -1.25
C VAL A 71 -5.98 -5.36 -1.80
N ALA A 72 -6.38 -4.12 -2.06
CA ALA A 72 -7.68 -3.85 -2.69
C ALA A 72 -7.77 -4.47 -4.09
N LEU A 73 -6.72 -4.35 -4.91
CA LEU A 73 -6.66 -4.92 -6.25
C LEU A 73 -6.65 -6.46 -6.22
N ILE A 74 -5.95 -7.06 -5.27
CA ILE A 74 -5.98 -8.51 -5.04
C ILE A 74 -7.42 -8.95 -4.71
N GLY A 75 -8.06 -8.32 -3.73
CA GLY A 75 -9.45 -8.61 -3.38
C GLY A 75 -10.41 -8.40 -4.54
N TRP A 76 -10.19 -7.34 -5.34
CA TRP A 76 -10.94 -7.08 -6.57
C TRP A 76 -10.85 -8.25 -7.56
N HIS A 77 -9.62 -8.73 -7.85
CA HIS A 77 -9.43 -9.83 -8.77
C HIS A 77 -10.03 -11.15 -8.25
N VAL A 78 -9.94 -11.41 -6.95
CA VAL A 78 -10.60 -12.58 -6.33
C VAL A 78 -12.11 -12.52 -6.54
N GLY A 79 -12.73 -11.38 -6.24
CA GLY A 79 -14.16 -11.20 -6.45
C GLY A 79 -14.58 -11.25 -7.93
N LEU A 80 -13.77 -10.68 -8.81
CA LEU A 80 -13.99 -10.69 -10.26
C LEU A 80 -13.95 -12.13 -10.81
N ASN A 81 -12.98 -12.93 -10.38
CA ASN A 81 -12.85 -14.34 -10.76
C ASN A 81 -14.04 -15.16 -10.24
N ALA A 82 -14.51 -14.88 -9.02
CA ALA A 82 -15.69 -15.49 -8.43
C ALA A 82 -16.99 -15.18 -9.22
N GLY A 83 -17.04 -14.02 -9.85
CA GLY A 83 -18.16 -13.59 -10.68
C GLY A 83 -18.12 -14.09 -12.12
N GLY A 84 -17.15 -14.93 -12.49
CA GLY A 84 -16.99 -15.42 -13.87
C GLY A 84 -16.12 -14.53 -14.76
N GLY A 85 -15.38 -13.58 -14.16
CA GLY A 85 -14.46 -12.70 -14.85
C GLY A 85 -15.09 -11.40 -15.38
N ALA A 86 -14.29 -10.57 -16.02
CA ALA A 86 -14.70 -9.25 -16.49
C ALA A 86 -15.85 -9.24 -17.51
N ALA A 87 -16.01 -10.32 -18.26
CA ALA A 87 -17.07 -10.48 -19.27
C ALA A 87 -18.45 -10.79 -18.68
N ALA A 88 -18.56 -11.17 -17.40
CA ALA A 88 -19.81 -11.55 -16.76
C ALA A 88 -20.69 -10.36 -16.30
N GLY A 89 -20.34 -9.15 -16.72
CA GLY A 89 -21.17 -7.96 -16.53
C GLY A 89 -21.15 -7.41 -15.10
N TRP A 90 -22.24 -6.70 -14.71
CA TRP A 90 -22.33 -5.96 -13.45
C TRP A 90 -22.23 -6.85 -12.20
N HIS A 91 -22.70 -8.07 -12.27
CA HIS A 91 -22.62 -9.02 -11.16
C HIS A 91 -21.17 -9.32 -10.76
N ALA A 92 -20.29 -9.57 -11.74
CA ALA A 92 -18.87 -9.78 -11.49
C ALA A 92 -18.19 -8.54 -10.89
N GLN A 93 -18.59 -7.35 -11.34
CA GLN A 93 -18.07 -6.10 -10.80
C GLN A 93 -18.53 -5.85 -9.35
N ALA A 94 -19.77 -6.20 -9.02
CA ALA A 94 -20.27 -6.14 -7.66
C ALA A 94 -19.50 -7.08 -6.72
N LEU A 95 -19.23 -8.32 -7.16
CA LEU A 95 -18.39 -9.26 -6.41
C LEU A 95 -16.94 -8.80 -6.31
N ALA A 96 -16.41 -8.15 -7.34
CA ALA A 96 -15.08 -7.56 -7.31
C ALA A 96 -14.98 -6.45 -6.26
N LEU A 97 -15.96 -5.55 -6.18
CA LEU A 97 -16.05 -4.52 -5.14
C LEU A 97 -16.17 -5.14 -3.75
N ALA A 98 -17.00 -6.18 -3.60
CA ALA A 98 -17.14 -6.91 -2.34
C ALA A 98 -15.80 -7.55 -1.93
N GLY A 99 -15.07 -8.18 -2.86
CA GLY A 99 -13.76 -8.76 -2.61
C GLY A 99 -12.72 -7.71 -2.18
N ALA A 100 -12.69 -6.57 -2.86
CA ALA A 100 -11.84 -5.45 -2.47
C ALA A 100 -12.18 -4.95 -1.06
N ALA A 101 -13.48 -4.79 -0.75
CA ALA A 101 -13.92 -4.36 0.57
C ALA A 101 -13.57 -5.36 1.68
N VAL A 102 -13.79 -6.66 1.45
CA VAL A 102 -13.47 -7.73 2.40
C VAL A 102 -11.96 -7.78 2.69
N ALA A 103 -11.13 -7.73 1.65
CA ALA A 103 -9.68 -7.74 1.80
C ALA A 103 -9.17 -6.50 2.55
N MET A 104 -9.67 -5.32 2.18
CA MET A 104 -9.31 -4.04 2.82
C MET A 104 -9.78 -3.99 4.28
N LEU A 105 -10.99 -4.41 4.58
CA LEU A 105 -11.47 -4.48 5.96
C LEU A 105 -10.65 -5.48 6.78
N GLY A 106 -10.34 -6.65 6.22
CA GLY A 106 -9.49 -7.64 6.88
C GLY A 106 -8.13 -7.09 7.26
N ILE A 107 -7.43 -6.45 6.33
CA ILE A 107 -6.06 -5.94 6.57
C ILE A 107 -6.04 -4.68 7.44
N LEU A 108 -7.06 -3.81 7.37
CA LEU A 108 -7.06 -2.52 8.07
C LEU A 108 -7.68 -2.57 9.46
N LEU A 109 -8.66 -3.45 9.71
CA LEU A 109 -9.39 -3.49 10.98
C LEU A 109 -8.49 -3.75 12.20
N PRO A 110 -7.66 -4.82 12.25
CA PRO A 110 -6.85 -5.08 13.42
C PRO A 110 -5.78 -4.01 13.65
N SER A 111 -5.06 -3.63 12.60
CA SER A 111 -4.02 -2.60 12.68
C SER A 111 -4.60 -1.23 13.04
N GLY A 112 -5.76 -0.88 12.48
CA GLY A 112 -6.48 0.36 12.79
C GLY A 112 -6.97 0.41 14.25
N LEU A 113 -7.60 -0.66 14.74
CA LEU A 113 -8.04 -0.76 16.12
C LEU A 113 -6.86 -0.72 17.10
N LEU A 114 -5.79 -1.41 16.79
CA LEU A 114 -4.57 -1.41 17.60
C LEU A 114 -3.95 -0.02 17.65
N THR A 115 -3.80 0.63 16.50
CA THR A 115 -3.27 1.99 16.41
C THR A 115 -4.13 3.00 17.14
N TYR A 116 -5.45 2.93 16.95
CA TYR A 116 -6.41 3.78 17.66
C TYR A 116 -6.31 3.61 19.19
N SER A 117 -6.32 2.35 19.64
CA SER A 117 -6.26 2.03 21.07
C SER A 117 -4.94 2.47 21.69
N ALA A 118 -3.83 2.19 21.03
CA ALA A 118 -2.50 2.59 21.46
C ALA A 118 -2.35 4.13 21.50
N THR A 119 -2.83 4.82 20.48
CA THR A 119 -2.78 6.29 20.40
C THR A 119 -3.66 6.91 21.51
N ARG A 120 -4.87 6.41 21.69
CA ARG A 120 -5.77 6.89 22.74
C ARG A 120 -5.18 6.66 24.14
N TRP A 121 -4.58 5.50 24.35
CA TRP A 121 -3.90 5.20 25.62
C TRP A 121 -2.70 6.13 25.83
N ALA A 122 -1.86 6.31 24.83
CA ALA A 122 -0.68 7.19 24.89
C ALA A 122 -1.07 8.66 25.10
N GLN A 123 -2.16 9.12 24.50
CA GLN A 123 -2.67 10.49 24.69
C GLN A 123 -3.19 10.72 26.11
N ARG A 124 -3.93 9.75 26.67
CA ARG A 124 -4.42 9.83 28.06
C ARG A 124 -3.29 9.82 29.08
N ARG A 125 -2.15 9.21 28.73
CA ARG A 125 -0.99 9.05 29.60
C ARG A 125 0.25 9.81 29.12
N ARG A 126 0.03 10.91 28.40
CA ARG A 126 1.10 11.72 27.80
C ARG A 126 2.12 12.27 28.81
N GLU A 127 1.72 12.40 30.07
CA GLU A 127 2.57 12.90 31.17
C GLU A 127 3.51 11.81 31.72
N LEU A 128 3.28 10.54 31.40
CA LEU A 128 4.20 9.48 31.83
C LEU A 128 5.55 9.65 31.14
N ARG A 129 6.62 9.62 31.97
CA ARG A 129 8.02 9.70 31.48
C ARG A 129 8.32 8.67 30.41
N ALA A 130 7.79 7.43 30.55
CA ALA A 130 7.96 6.37 29.58
C ALA A 130 7.34 6.70 28.21
N VAL A 131 6.13 7.28 28.16
CA VAL A 131 5.47 7.67 26.91
C VAL A 131 6.21 8.79 26.22
N ARG A 132 6.70 9.78 27.01
CA ARG A 132 7.52 10.89 26.49
C ARG A 132 8.87 10.38 25.95
N ALA A 133 9.57 9.55 26.73
CA ALA A 133 10.84 8.98 26.33
C ALA A 133 10.72 8.14 25.06
N PHE A 134 9.66 7.31 24.95
CA PHE A 134 9.37 6.51 23.76
C PHE A 134 9.14 7.38 22.52
N LYS A 135 8.31 8.42 22.61
CA LYS A 135 8.08 9.35 21.50
C LYS A 135 9.35 10.08 21.07
N THR A 136 10.11 10.56 22.04
CA THR A 136 11.37 11.29 21.76
C THR A 136 12.43 10.36 21.15
N GLY A 137 12.50 9.11 21.63
CA GLY A 137 13.43 8.10 21.10
C GLY A 137 13.06 7.58 19.71
N LEU A 138 11.76 7.52 19.37
CA LEU A 138 11.31 7.11 18.05
C LEU A 138 11.47 8.20 16.97
N ALA A 139 11.42 9.46 17.34
CA ALA A 139 11.49 10.57 16.38
C ALA A 139 12.72 10.50 15.45
N PRO A 140 13.96 10.33 15.94
CA PRO A 140 15.12 10.23 15.06
C PRO A 140 15.10 8.99 14.18
N ILE A 141 14.54 7.87 14.65
CA ILE A 141 14.42 6.64 13.86
C ILE A 141 13.49 6.85 12.68
N VAL A 142 12.33 7.47 12.91
CA VAL A 142 11.37 7.79 11.83
C VAL A 142 11.98 8.74 10.81
N ILE A 143 12.68 9.77 11.25
CA ILE A 143 13.38 10.72 10.37
C ILE A 143 14.42 10.00 9.53
N ALA A 144 15.26 9.16 10.16
CA ALA A 144 16.28 8.38 9.46
C ALA A 144 15.67 7.42 8.42
N LEU A 145 14.55 6.78 8.76
CA LEU A 145 13.83 5.88 7.85
C LEU A 145 13.27 6.62 6.65
N LEU A 146 12.66 7.78 6.87
CA LEU A 146 12.13 8.63 5.78
C LEU A 146 13.26 9.12 4.86
N MET A 147 14.39 9.54 5.42
CA MET A 147 15.56 9.93 4.64
C MET A 147 16.15 8.77 3.85
N ALA A 148 16.28 7.59 4.47
CA ALA A 148 16.76 6.39 3.80
C ALA A 148 15.83 5.97 2.66
N THR A 149 14.50 6.01 2.88
CA THR A 149 13.50 5.69 1.84
C THR A 149 13.59 6.69 0.68
N GLY A 150 13.67 8.00 0.99
CA GLY A 150 13.84 9.03 -0.03
C GLY A 150 15.12 8.81 -0.84
N TRP A 151 16.24 8.48 -0.17
CA TRP A 151 17.49 8.14 -0.84
C TRP A 151 17.37 6.91 -1.74
N LEU A 152 16.79 5.81 -1.23
CA LEU A 152 16.60 4.59 -2.01
C LEU A 152 15.74 4.81 -3.25
N LEU A 153 14.66 5.59 -3.14
CA LEU A 153 13.81 5.92 -4.28
C LEU A 153 14.56 6.76 -5.33
N THR A 154 15.43 7.65 -4.90
CA THR A 154 16.23 8.49 -5.81
C THR A 154 17.41 7.71 -6.41
N ALA A 155 17.96 6.74 -5.68
CA ALA A 155 19.11 5.93 -6.11
C ALA A 155 18.70 4.69 -6.94
N ALA A 156 17.41 4.39 -7.05
CA ALA A 156 16.90 3.21 -7.77
C ALA A 156 17.04 3.27 -9.31
N HIS A 157 17.66 4.32 -9.84
CA HIS A 157 17.88 4.51 -11.26
C HIS A 157 19.32 4.14 -11.62
N ASP A 158 19.51 3.24 -12.57
CA ASP A 158 20.82 2.66 -12.93
C ASP A 158 21.70 3.54 -13.85
N GLN A 159 21.25 4.75 -14.24
CA GLN A 159 21.96 5.60 -15.17
C GLN A 159 22.19 7.04 -14.64
N PRO A 160 23.24 7.26 -13.80
CA PRO A 160 23.50 8.57 -13.19
C PRO A 160 23.65 9.73 -14.18
N ALA A 161 24.17 9.43 -15.39
CA ALA A 161 24.36 10.45 -16.43
C ALA A 161 23.04 10.94 -17.07
N ARG A 162 21.95 10.17 -16.93
CA ARG A 162 20.63 10.52 -17.49
C ARG A 162 19.69 11.05 -16.41
N ASP A 163 19.99 10.77 -15.15
CA ASP A 163 19.09 11.03 -13.99
C ASP A 163 19.39 12.36 -13.30
N TRP A 164 20.35 13.16 -13.83
CA TRP A 164 20.69 14.47 -13.25
C TRP A 164 19.47 15.43 -13.14
N PRO A 165 18.46 15.42 -14.06
CA PRO A 165 17.30 16.30 -13.88
C PRO A 165 16.44 15.89 -12.69
N LEU A 166 16.34 14.57 -12.38
CA LEU A 166 15.65 14.05 -11.19
C LEU A 166 16.33 14.50 -9.90
N TRP A 167 17.68 14.48 -9.85
CA TRP A 167 18.45 14.97 -8.73
C TRP A 167 18.25 16.47 -8.52
N LEU A 168 18.23 17.25 -9.62
CA LEU A 168 17.99 18.67 -9.60
C LEU A 168 16.57 18.99 -9.11
N LEU A 169 15.57 18.26 -9.57
CA LEU A 169 14.18 18.40 -9.14
C LEU A 169 14.03 18.07 -7.66
N THR A 170 14.67 16.99 -7.19
CA THR A 170 14.65 16.59 -5.78
C THR A 170 15.33 17.65 -4.89
N ALA A 171 16.47 18.17 -5.29
CA ALA A 171 17.16 19.22 -4.58
C ALA A 171 16.34 20.53 -4.55
N ALA A 172 15.78 20.93 -5.69
CA ALA A 172 14.94 22.13 -5.81
C ALA A 172 13.68 22.03 -4.94
N THR A 173 12.97 20.91 -4.99
CA THR A 173 11.78 20.67 -4.16
C THR A 173 12.13 20.65 -2.67
N THR A 174 13.25 20.05 -2.28
CA THR A 174 13.72 20.03 -0.89
C THR A 174 14.00 21.44 -0.38
N VAL A 175 14.71 22.27 -1.14
CA VAL A 175 14.98 23.66 -0.80
C VAL A 175 13.70 24.49 -0.76
N LEU A 176 12.78 24.30 -1.70
CA LEU A 176 11.48 24.98 -1.75
C LEU A 176 10.63 24.65 -0.52
N VAL A 177 10.53 23.36 -0.17
CA VAL A 177 9.79 22.94 1.04
C VAL A 177 10.43 23.52 2.30
N TRP A 178 11.75 23.58 2.36
CA TRP A 178 12.46 24.13 3.54
C TRP A 178 12.31 25.63 3.66
N ARG A 179 12.34 26.36 2.54
CA ARG A 179 12.31 27.84 2.51
C ARG A 179 10.91 28.44 2.45
N THR A 180 9.92 27.70 1.95
CA THR A 180 8.57 28.20 1.68
C THR A 180 7.51 27.34 2.39
N ARG A 181 6.36 27.92 2.65
CA ARG A 181 5.16 27.20 3.15
C ARG A 181 4.21 26.84 2.01
N LEU A 182 4.75 26.57 0.83
CA LEU A 182 3.94 26.17 -0.31
C LEU A 182 3.23 24.84 -0.01
N HIS A 183 1.98 24.77 -0.42
CA HIS A 183 1.19 23.55 -0.24
C HIS A 183 1.79 22.42 -1.08
N LEU A 184 1.98 21.25 -0.49
CA LEU A 184 2.63 20.09 -1.12
C LEU A 184 2.01 19.71 -2.47
N LEU A 185 0.69 19.92 -2.64
CA LEU A 185 -0.03 19.63 -3.88
C LEU A 185 0.50 20.42 -5.09
N TRP A 186 0.96 21.65 -4.90
CA TRP A 186 1.57 22.43 -5.97
C TRP A 186 2.89 21.84 -6.46
N LEU A 187 3.69 21.34 -5.53
CA LEU A 187 4.97 20.70 -5.84
C LEU A 187 4.76 19.35 -6.56
N ILE A 188 3.77 18.56 -6.10
CA ILE A 188 3.39 17.31 -6.77
C ILE A 188 2.85 17.61 -8.17
N GLY A 189 1.98 18.62 -8.31
CA GLY A 189 1.45 19.04 -9.60
C GLY A 189 2.55 19.51 -10.58
N ALA A 190 3.49 20.32 -10.10
CA ALA A 190 4.63 20.77 -10.90
C ALA A 190 5.53 19.59 -11.34
N GLY A 191 5.80 18.64 -10.43
CA GLY A 191 6.55 17.43 -10.75
C GLY A 191 5.83 16.55 -11.79
N ALA A 192 4.51 16.39 -11.67
CA ALA A 192 3.70 15.65 -12.63
C ALA A 192 3.72 16.30 -14.03
N VAL A 193 3.63 17.63 -14.09
CA VAL A 193 3.73 18.37 -15.37
C VAL A 193 5.12 18.22 -15.98
N ALA A 194 6.19 18.34 -15.19
CA ALA A 194 7.57 18.15 -15.67
C ALA A 194 7.77 16.73 -16.22
N GLY A 195 7.23 15.70 -15.55
CA GLY A 195 7.26 14.32 -16.02
C GLY A 195 6.46 14.10 -17.30
N MET A 196 5.26 14.71 -17.45
CA MET A 196 4.48 14.64 -18.68
C MET A 196 5.16 15.32 -19.88
N LEU A 197 5.95 16.37 -19.63
CA LEU A 197 6.73 17.06 -20.66
C LEU A 197 8.04 16.34 -21.03
N GLY A 198 8.35 15.23 -20.36
CA GLY A 198 9.56 14.45 -20.61
C GLY A 198 10.86 15.16 -20.19
N TRP A 199 10.77 16.11 -19.26
CA TRP A 199 11.94 16.82 -18.73
C TRP A 199 12.63 16.04 -17.61
N VAL A 200 11.91 15.08 -17.06
CA VAL A 200 12.35 14.25 -15.92
C VAL A 200 11.88 12.81 -16.12
#